data_78072f081793c2d812c94ac8bfbbc5df
#
_entry.id   78072f081793c2d812c94ac8bfbbc5df
#
_cell.length_a   1.000
_cell.length_b   1.000
_cell.length_c   1.000
_cell.angle_alpha   90.00
_cell.angle_beta   90.00
_cell.angle_gamma   90.00
#
_symmetry.space_group_name_H-M   'P 1'
#
loop_
_entity.id
_entity.type
_entity.pdbx_description
1 polymer ?
#
loop_
_entity_poly.entity_id
_entity_poly.type
_entity_poly.pdbx_seq_one_letter_code
_entity_poly.pdbx_strand_id
1 'polypeptide(L)'
;MQKVTGSKRRLMGLAVVLLIAGGMLFFRLISPPDRPGFITAPAEIRTLEQTVLADGTIKAQKQVTVGAQVSGQIKALHVTLGQQVEKGQLVAEIDDLTQQNALKDAEEALKNVLAQRAAKEATQKNNQLTYQRQQQILAKGLGVPADFDSAKTTLESTQAEIKALDAQIAQAEIAVSTAKLNLGYTKITSPINGTVVAISVEEGQTVNAVQSAPTIIKVAQLDTMTVEAQISEADVVKVKAGMPVYFTILGEPEERFSATLRAIEPAPDSINDETTTTSSSSSSSSSSTTTAIYYNGLFDVANPNGALRISMTAQVYIVLHKAEDAVVIPATALENNNGRYRVQVVDGNGKVSTREVTVGLNNNVDAQILSGLQAGEQVIVSQASAVTSNNKAQRMGPPMGM
;
A
#
# COMPACT_ATOMS: atom_id res chain seq x y z
N MET A 1 90.20 -4.59 70.91
CA MET A 1 90.38 -4.20 69.51
C MET A 1 89.09 -4.56 68.74
N GLN A 2 88.42 -3.84 68.31
CA GLN A 2 88.03 -2.49 67.83
C GLN A 2 86.73 -2.61 67.07
N LYS A 3 85.72 -1.93 67.58
CA LYS A 3 84.40 -1.73 66.87
C LYS A 3 84.56 -0.58 65.89
N VAL A 4 84.51 -0.85 64.60
CA VAL A 4 84.17 0.16 63.55
C VAL A 4 83.51 -0.54 62.37
N THR A 5 82.22 -0.79 62.38
CA THR A 5 81.49 -1.25 61.20
C THR A 5 80.02 -0.82 61.17
N GLY A 6 79.56 0.09 62.04
CA GLY A 6 78.17 0.49 62.10
C GLY A 6 77.75 1.70 61.20
N SER A 7 78.70 2.57 60.81
CA SER A 7 78.42 3.84 60.14
C SER A 7 78.22 3.72 58.63
N LYS A 8 78.96 2.87 57.93
CA LYS A 8 78.88 2.74 56.47
C LYS A 8 77.60 2.06 55.99
N ARG A 9 77.04 1.15 56.81
CA ARG A 9 75.75 0.49 56.46
C ARG A 9 74.57 1.45 56.59
N ARG A 10 74.58 2.43 57.52
CA ARG A 10 73.48 3.44 57.63
C ARG A 10 73.56 4.48 56.53
N LEU A 11 74.76 4.87 56.08
CA LEU A 11 74.88 5.79 54.91
C LEU A 11 74.46 5.15 53.60
N MET A 12 74.77 3.87 53.42
CA MET A 12 74.34 3.12 52.22
C MET A 12 72.81 2.91 52.16
N GLY A 13 72.18 2.71 53.35
CA GLY A 13 70.69 2.65 53.44
C GLY A 13 69.99 3.99 53.07
N LEU A 14 70.60 5.11 53.54
CA LEU A 14 70.09 6.46 53.24
C LEU A 14 70.24 6.83 51.76
N ALA A 15 71.35 6.42 51.11
CA ALA A 15 71.55 6.63 49.67
C ALA A 15 70.58 5.81 48.83
N VAL A 16 70.23 4.57 49.21
CA VAL A 16 69.19 3.74 48.49
C VAL A 16 67.80 4.32 48.67
N VAL A 17 67.47 4.84 49.88
CA VAL A 17 66.16 5.49 50.08
C VAL A 17 66.05 6.79 49.28
N LEU A 18 67.12 7.58 49.14
CA LEU A 18 67.12 8.79 48.29
C LEU A 18 67.04 8.47 46.82
N LEU A 19 67.63 7.38 46.32
CA LEU A 19 67.54 6.92 44.97
C LEU A 19 66.15 6.41 44.68
N ILE A 20 65.48 5.68 45.56
CA ILE A 20 64.07 5.22 45.40
C ILE A 20 63.16 6.42 45.47
N ALA A 21 63.33 7.39 46.37
CA ALA A 21 62.51 8.59 46.42
C ALA A 21 62.68 9.49 45.17
N GLY A 22 63.96 9.63 44.70
CA GLY A 22 64.23 10.34 43.42
C GLY A 22 63.66 9.64 42.21
N GLY A 23 63.74 8.29 42.15
CA GLY A 23 63.08 7.48 41.08
C GLY A 23 61.57 7.57 41.11
N MET A 24 61.00 7.59 42.32
CA MET A 24 59.49 7.73 42.45
C MET A 24 59.00 9.15 42.10
N LEU A 25 59.79 10.18 42.43
CA LEU A 25 59.54 11.56 42.06
C LEU A 25 59.71 11.76 40.55
N PHE A 26 60.72 11.18 39.92
CA PHE A 26 60.98 11.19 38.51
C PHE A 26 59.91 10.42 37.73
N PHE A 27 59.45 9.27 38.25
CA PHE A 27 58.32 8.52 37.66
C PHE A 27 57.01 9.28 37.76
N ARG A 28 56.77 10.05 38.84
CA ARG A 28 55.58 10.91 38.95
C ARG A 28 55.63 12.14 38.03
N LEU A 29 56.82 12.65 37.71
CA LEU A 29 57.01 13.78 36.80
C LEU A 29 56.92 13.36 35.31
N ILE A 30 57.18 12.10 34.99
CA ILE A 30 57.16 11.54 33.64
C ILE A 30 55.82 10.81 33.36
N SER A 31 55.00 10.45 34.37
CA SER A 31 53.69 9.87 34.18
C SER A 31 52.82 10.92 33.48
N PRO A 32 52.35 10.65 32.21
CA PRO A 32 51.47 11.57 31.54
C PRO A 32 50.21 11.73 32.41
N PRO A 33 49.68 12.94 32.54
CA PRO A 33 48.43 13.15 33.29
C PRO A 33 47.36 12.22 32.73
N ASP A 34 46.61 11.51 33.61
CA ASP A 34 45.44 10.74 33.25
C ASP A 34 44.53 11.66 32.46
N ARG A 35 44.57 11.56 31.10
CA ARG A 35 43.65 12.28 30.25
C ARG A 35 42.30 11.61 30.46
N PRO A 36 41.26 12.32 30.92
CA PRO A 36 39.94 11.74 30.96
C PRO A 36 39.62 11.21 29.56
N GLY A 37 39.31 9.92 29.48
CA GLY A 37 39.00 9.29 28.22
C GLY A 37 37.65 9.85 27.67
N PHE A 38 37.74 10.83 26.77
CA PHE A 38 36.59 11.32 26.04
C PHE A 38 36.39 10.50 24.76
N ILE A 39 35.18 10.07 24.50
CA ILE A 39 34.81 9.56 23.18
C ILE A 39 34.43 10.80 22.37
N THR A 40 35.20 11.09 21.33
CA THR A 40 35.00 12.26 20.48
C THR A 40 34.53 11.83 19.08
N ALA A 41 33.75 12.67 18.43
CA ALA A 41 33.40 12.55 17.02
C ALA A 41 33.77 13.85 16.28
N PRO A 42 34.28 13.78 15.05
CA PRO A 42 34.54 14.97 14.25
C PRO A 42 33.25 15.62 13.78
N ALA A 43 33.23 16.96 13.70
CA ALA A 43 32.19 17.68 12.98
C ALA A 43 32.47 17.57 11.48
N GLU A 44 31.61 16.90 10.76
CA GLU A 44 31.73 16.59 9.32
C GLU A 44 30.80 17.44 8.47
N ILE A 45 31.24 17.80 7.26
CA ILE A 45 30.35 18.39 6.26
C ILE A 45 29.70 17.23 5.50
N ARG A 46 28.40 17.07 5.67
CA ARG A 46 27.62 16.09 4.92
C ARG A 46 26.16 16.52 4.78
N THR A 47 25.48 15.89 3.85
CA THR A 47 24.03 16.07 3.70
C THR A 47 23.30 15.42 4.88
N LEU A 48 22.44 16.20 5.54
CA LEU A 48 21.56 15.72 6.59
C LEU A 48 20.11 15.73 6.10
N GLU A 49 19.45 14.59 6.20
CA GLU A 49 18.04 14.43 5.86
C GLU A 49 17.24 14.12 7.11
N GLN A 50 16.12 14.78 7.25
CA GLN A 50 15.09 14.44 8.23
C GLN A 50 13.99 13.68 7.51
N THR A 51 13.84 12.40 7.80
CA THR A 51 12.91 11.51 7.12
C THR A 51 11.89 10.94 8.09
N VAL A 52 10.70 10.67 7.58
CA VAL A 52 9.72 9.78 8.21
C VAL A 52 9.90 8.40 7.61
N LEU A 53 10.07 7.41 8.47
CA LEU A 53 10.15 6.01 8.09
C LEU A 53 8.74 5.41 8.12
N ALA A 54 8.40 4.70 7.05
CA ALA A 54 7.12 4.02 6.90
C ALA A 54 7.32 2.66 6.22
N ASP A 55 6.61 1.65 6.65
CA ASP A 55 6.53 0.40 5.92
C ASP A 55 5.56 0.54 4.76
N GLY A 56 5.90 0.04 3.61
CA GLY A 56 5.08 0.12 2.41
C GLY A 56 4.83 -1.24 1.78
N THR A 57 3.73 -1.32 1.04
CA THR A 57 3.39 -2.47 0.20
C THR A 57 3.31 -2.03 -1.25
N ILE A 58 3.96 -2.78 -2.14
CA ILE A 58 3.96 -2.52 -3.56
C ILE A 58 2.73 -3.16 -4.19
N LYS A 59 1.90 -2.35 -4.88
CA LYS A 59 0.71 -2.78 -5.61
C LYS A 59 0.85 -2.43 -7.09
N ALA A 60 0.11 -3.12 -7.95
CA ALA A 60 -0.01 -2.68 -9.33
C ALA A 60 -0.82 -1.38 -9.39
N GLN A 61 -0.45 -0.46 -10.29
CA GLN A 61 -1.20 0.78 -10.50
C GLN A 61 -2.67 0.52 -10.79
N LYS A 62 -2.97 -0.53 -11.56
CA LYS A 62 -4.33 -0.98 -11.83
C LYS A 62 -4.37 -2.50 -11.82
N GLN A 63 -5.23 -3.05 -10.98
CA GLN A 63 -5.51 -4.47 -10.92
C GLN A 63 -7.00 -4.69 -11.03
N VAL A 64 -7.42 -5.62 -11.89
CA VAL A 64 -8.82 -5.96 -12.09
C VAL A 64 -9.01 -7.46 -11.94
N THR A 65 -9.98 -7.82 -11.12
CA THR A 65 -10.43 -9.20 -10.99
C THR A 65 -11.48 -9.46 -12.06
N VAL A 66 -11.24 -10.42 -12.94
CA VAL A 66 -12.16 -10.84 -13.99
C VAL A 66 -12.92 -12.05 -13.46
N GLY A 67 -14.24 -11.91 -13.31
CA GLY A 67 -15.13 -12.97 -12.80
C GLY A 67 -16.08 -13.47 -13.87
N ALA A 68 -16.70 -14.65 -13.63
CA ALA A 68 -17.80 -15.16 -14.43
C ALA A 68 -19.10 -14.48 -14.05
N GLN A 69 -19.92 -14.12 -15.06
CA GLN A 69 -21.27 -13.55 -14.88
C GLN A 69 -22.37 -14.59 -15.08
N VAL A 70 -22.04 -15.76 -15.66
CA VAL A 70 -22.93 -16.89 -15.85
C VAL A 70 -22.31 -18.15 -15.24
N SER A 71 -23.18 -19.04 -14.80
CA SER A 71 -22.75 -20.34 -14.25
C SER A 71 -22.58 -21.33 -15.39
N GLY A 72 -21.60 -22.22 -15.26
CA GLY A 72 -21.32 -23.29 -16.21
C GLY A 72 -19.95 -23.91 -15.97
N GLN A 73 -19.58 -24.89 -16.80
CA GLN A 73 -18.26 -25.53 -16.76
C GLN A 73 -17.29 -24.69 -17.62
N ILE A 74 -16.07 -24.48 -17.15
CA ILE A 74 -15.00 -23.89 -17.95
C ILE A 74 -14.60 -24.87 -19.05
N LYS A 75 -14.87 -24.50 -20.29
CA LYS A 75 -14.60 -25.32 -21.49
C LYS A 75 -13.15 -25.22 -21.92
N ALA A 76 -12.62 -24.00 -21.90
CA ALA A 76 -11.22 -23.73 -22.27
C ALA A 76 -10.70 -22.49 -21.57
N LEU A 77 -9.40 -22.50 -21.28
CA LEU A 77 -8.66 -21.36 -20.76
C LEU A 77 -7.59 -20.96 -21.79
N HIS A 78 -7.68 -19.75 -22.34
CA HIS A 78 -6.85 -19.27 -23.45
C HIS A 78 -5.64 -18.45 -23.00
N VAL A 79 -5.37 -18.37 -21.70
CA VAL A 79 -4.28 -17.58 -21.12
C VAL A 79 -3.49 -18.38 -20.10
N THR A 80 -2.22 -18.03 -19.95
CA THR A 80 -1.31 -18.60 -18.97
C THR A 80 -0.85 -17.54 -17.96
N LEU A 81 -0.39 -17.99 -16.79
CA LEU A 81 0.16 -17.09 -15.78
C LEU A 81 1.37 -16.34 -16.33
N GLY A 82 1.43 -15.02 -16.12
CA GLY A 82 2.49 -14.16 -16.62
C GLY A 82 2.31 -13.69 -18.07
N GLN A 83 1.29 -14.17 -18.79
CA GLN A 83 1.00 -13.75 -20.16
C GLN A 83 0.45 -12.33 -20.20
N GLN A 84 0.92 -11.53 -21.16
CA GLN A 84 0.33 -10.22 -21.48
C GLN A 84 -0.96 -10.41 -22.26
N VAL A 85 -1.98 -9.65 -21.90
CA VAL A 85 -3.30 -9.66 -22.52
C VAL A 85 -3.74 -8.25 -22.88
N GLU A 86 -4.47 -8.13 -23.99
CA GLU A 86 -5.06 -6.88 -24.44
C GLU A 86 -6.52 -6.76 -23.96
N LYS A 87 -7.01 -5.53 -23.88
CA LYS A 87 -8.42 -5.27 -23.60
C LYS A 87 -9.32 -5.88 -24.68
N GLY A 88 -10.29 -6.71 -24.26
CA GLY A 88 -11.20 -7.44 -25.15
C GLY A 88 -10.67 -8.80 -25.61
N GLN A 89 -9.43 -9.16 -25.29
CA GLN A 89 -8.88 -10.48 -25.60
C GLN A 89 -9.65 -11.57 -24.83
N LEU A 90 -9.97 -12.66 -25.50
CA LEU A 90 -10.65 -13.83 -24.92
C LEU A 90 -9.69 -14.51 -23.93
N VAL A 91 -10.20 -14.72 -22.71
CA VAL A 91 -9.46 -15.30 -21.59
C VAL A 91 -9.92 -16.71 -21.28
N ALA A 92 -11.22 -16.90 -21.19
CA ALA A 92 -11.82 -18.19 -20.90
C ALA A 92 -13.16 -18.34 -21.59
N GLU A 93 -13.55 -19.58 -21.84
CA GLU A 93 -14.86 -19.95 -22.37
C GLU A 93 -15.60 -20.85 -21.37
N ILE A 94 -16.85 -20.51 -21.08
CA ILE A 94 -17.79 -21.34 -20.34
C ILE A 94 -18.64 -22.12 -21.35
N ASP A 95 -19.06 -23.33 -21.00
CA ASP A 95 -20.01 -24.11 -21.81
C ASP A 95 -21.28 -23.32 -22.04
N ASP A 96 -21.56 -23.04 -23.32
CA ASP A 96 -22.58 -22.11 -23.78
C ASP A 96 -23.85 -22.81 -24.28
N LEU A 97 -23.91 -24.15 -24.24
CA LEU A 97 -25.04 -24.93 -24.76
C LEU A 97 -26.41 -24.49 -24.19
N THR A 98 -26.45 -24.23 -22.87
CA THR A 98 -27.67 -23.80 -22.20
C THR A 98 -28.10 -22.41 -22.70
N GLN A 99 -27.16 -21.46 -22.84
CA GLN A 99 -27.40 -20.11 -23.28
C GLN A 99 -27.75 -20.04 -24.77
N GLN A 100 -27.15 -20.90 -25.61
CA GLN A 100 -27.50 -21.05 -27.00
C GLN A 100 -28.94 -21.55 -27.17
N ASN A 101 -29.36 -22.56 -26.40
CA ASN A 101 -30.69 -23.05 -26.39
C ASN A 101 -31.71 -21.97 -25.94
N ALA A 102 -31.39 -21.26 -24.85
CA ALA A 102 -32.22 -20.15 -24.36
C ALA A 102 -32.37 -19.02 -25.40
N LEU A 103 -31.32 -18.70 -26.13
CA LEU A 103 -31.37 -17.73 -27.22
C LEU A 103 -32.28 -18.22 -28.34
N LYS A 104 -32.14 -19.49 -28.77
CA LYS A 104 -32.96 -20.09 -29.83
C LYS A 104 -34.42 -20.16 -29.43
N ASP A 105 -34.72 -20.51 -28.19
CA ASP A 105 -36.10 -20.53 -27.68
C ASP A 105 -36.73 -19.13 -27.72
N ALA A 106 -36.00 -18.09 -27.32
CA ALA A 106 -36.45 -16.70 -27.36
C ALA A 106 -36.67 -16.22 -28.82
N GLU A 107 -35.76 -16.59 -29.75
CA GLU A 107 -35.93 -16.26 -31.19
C GLU A 107 -37.15 -16.92 -31.81
N GLU A 108 -37.43 -18.21 -31.50
CA GLU A 108 -38.61 -18.90 -31.99
C GLU A 108 -39.92 -18.33 -31.37
N ALA A 109 -39.88 -17.93 -30.10
CA ALA A 109 -40.99 -17.22 -29.46
C ALA A 109 -41.31 -15.89 -30.19
N LEU A 110 -40.27 -15.10 -30.53
CA LEU A 110 -40.44 -13.86 -31.31
C LEU A 110 -41.04 -14.14 -32.67
N LYS A 111 -40.55 -15.16 -33.40
CA LYS A 111 -41.09 -15.56 -34.70
C LYS A 111 -42.58 -15.94 -34.62
N ASN A 112 -43.00 -16.64 -33.56
CA ASN A 112 -44.39 -17.00 -33.34
C ASN A 112 -45.28 -15.76 -33.19
N VAL A 113 -44.89 -14.78 -32.38
CA VAL A 113 -45.65 -13.54 -32.20
C VAL A 113 -45.71 -12.73 -33.50
N LEU A 114 -44.63 -12.67 -34.28
CA LEU A 114 -44.57 -12.03 -35.59
C LEU A 114 -45.55 -12.70 -36.58
N ALA A 115 -45.64 -14.03 -36.59
CA ALA A 115 -46.58 -14.78 -37.42
C ALA A 115 -48.04 -14.49 -37.01
N GLN A 116 -48.34 -14.40 -35.72
CA GLN A 116 -49.66 -14.02 -35.22
C GLN A 116 -50.05 -12.60 -35.65
N ARG A 117 -49.10 -11.64 -35.58
CA ARG A 117 -49.29 -10.28 -36.05
C ARG A 117 -49.63 -10.26 -37.56
N ALA A 118 -48.85 -10.97 -38.37
CA ALA A 118 -49.10 -11.07 -39.81
C ALA A 118 -50.50 -11.65 -40.16
N ALA A 119 -50.94 -12.68 -39.40
CA ALA A 119 -52.29 -13.23 -39.54
C ALA A 119 -53.39 -12.18 -39.19
N LYS A 120 -53.18 -11.38 -38.13
CA LYS A 120 -54.09 -10.30 -37.74
C LYS A 120 -54.07 -9.15 -38.74
N GLU A 121 -52.92 -8.82 -39.33
CA GLU A 121 -52.86 -7.83 -40.42
C GLU A 121 -53.68 -8.26 -41.68
N ALA A 122 -53.63 -9.53 -42.04
CA ALA A 122 -54.44 -10.07 -43.09
C ALA A 122 -55.94 -9.93 -42.75
N THR A 123 -56.38 -10.20 -41.53
CA THR A 123 -57.75 -10.00 -41.03
C THR A 123 -58.09 -8.51 -41.02
N GLN A 124 -57.23 -7.62 -40.59
CA GLN A 124 -57.46 -6.17 -40.65
C GLN A 124 -57.72 -5.67 -42.06
N LYS A 125 -56.94 -6.15 -43.02
CA LYS A 125 -57.12 -5.79 -44.44
C LYS A 125 -58.52 -6.19 -44.94
N ASN A 126 -59.01 -7.39 -44.58
CA ASN A 126 -60.37 -7.82 -44.92
C ASN A 126 -61.40 -6.94 -44.22
N ASN A 127 -61.27 -6.65 -42.94
CA ASN A 127 -62.19 -5.79 -42.20
C ASN A 127 -62.18 -4.34 -42.73
N GLN A 128 -61.05 -3.85 -43.17
CA GLN A 128 -60.95 -2.55 -43.84
C GLN A 128 -61.73 -2.48 -45.15
N LEU A 129 -61.60 -3.51 -45.95
CA LEU A 129 -62.42 -3.61 -47.23
C LEU A 129 -63.89 -3.68 -46.92
N THR A 130 -64.34 -4.42 -45.93
CA THR A 130 -65.75 -4.54 -45.50
C THR A 130 -66.22 -3.19 -44.96
N TYR A 131 -65.48 -2.49 -44.12
CA TYR A 131 -65.82 -1.16 -43.66
C TYR A 131 -66.01 -0.17 -44.84
N GLN A 132 -65.08 -0.12 -45.78
CA GLN A 132 -65.12 0.73 -46.94
C GLN A 132 -66.37 0.43 -47.79
N ARG A 133 -66.73 -0.84 -47.96
CA ARG A 133 -67.91 -1.27 -48.67
C ARG A 133 -69.18 -0.77 -47.98
N GLN A 134 -69.32 -0.97 -46.66
CA GLN A 134 -70.48 -0.52 -45.89
C GLN A 134 -70.60 1.03 -45.89
N GLN A 135 -69.49 1.73 -45.85
CA GLN A 135 -69.40 3.19 -45.93
C GLN A 135 -69.99 3.70 -47.29
N GLN A 136 -69.63 3.05 -48.42
CA GLN A 136 -70.11 3.40 -49.72
C GLN A 136 -71.58 3.11 -49.89
N ILE A 137 -72.12 1.99 -49.34
CA ILE A 137 -73.52 1.62 -49.39
C ILE A 137 -74.34 2.60 -48.56
N LEU A 138 -73.91 2.95 -47.39
CA LEU A 138 -74.54 3.95 -46.51
C LEU A 138 -74.59 5.34 -47.17
N ALA A 139 -73.49 5.78 -47.81
CA ALA A 139 -73.38 7.06 -48.48
C ALA A 139 -74.37 7.17 -49.70
N LYS A 140 -74.77 6.04 -50.29
CA LYS A 140 -75.78 5.97 -51.36
C LYS A 140 -77.19 5.85 -50.82
N GLY A 141 -77.39 5.89 -49.49
CA GLY A 141 -78.71 5.78 -48.87
C GLY A 141 -79.33 4.38 -48.89
N LEU A 142 -78.54 3.34 -49.22
CA LEU A 142 -78.99 1.96 -49.37
C LEU A 142 -78.59 1.04 -48.20
N GLY A 143 -77.88 1.59 -47.21
CA GLY A 143 -77.34 0.82 -46.11
C GLY A 143 -78.12 0.96 -44.82
N VAL A 144 -77.93 -0.03 -43.91
CA VAL A 144 -78.40 -0.02 -42.52
C VAL A 144 -77.29 0.59 -41.66
N PRO A 145 -77.56 1.66 -40.88
CA PRO A 145 -76.54 2.26 -40.01
C PRO A 145 -75.86 1.28 -39.05
N ALA A 146 -76.61 0.31 -38.52
CA ALA A 146 -76.10 -0.72 -37.63
C ALA A 146 -75.02 -1.60 -38.27
N ASP A 147 -75.07 -1.90 -39.56
CA ASP A 147 -74.09 -2.70 -40.28
C ASP A 147 -72.76 -1.93 -40.45
N PHE A 148 -72.87 -0.62 -40.70
CA PHE A 148 -71.69 0.27 -40.75
C PHE A 148 -71.06 0.38 -39.44
N ASP A 149 -71.78 0.59 -38.33
CA ASP A 149 -71.24 0.70 -36.99
C ASP A 149 -70.59 -0.62 -36.56
N SER A 150 -71.15 -1.76 -36.88
CA SER A 150 -70.59 -3.08 -36.64
C SER A 150 -69.26 -3.30 -37.41
N ALA A 151 -69.23 -2.91 -38.70
CA ALA A 151 -67.97 -3.02 -39.47
C ALA A 151 -66.87 -2.10 -38.96
N LYS A 152 -67.22 -0.88 -38.50
CA LYS A 152 -66.33 0.06 -37.88
C LYS A 152 -65.70 -0.50 -36.56
N THR A 153 -66.61 -0.97 -35.68
CA THR A 153 -66.19 -1.56 -34.40
C THR A 153 -65.27 -2.78 -34.58
N THR A 154 -65.61 -3.64 -35.58
CA THR A 154 -64.77 -4.81 -35.89
C THR A 154 -63.37 -4.40 -36.39
N LEU A 155 -63.31 -3.37 -37.25
CA LEU A 155 -62.01 -2.83 -37.70
C LEU A 155 -61.19 -2.25 -36.54
N GLU A 156 -61.82 -1.40 -35.70
CA GLU A 156 -61.15 -0.80 -34.52
C GLU A 156 -60.70 -1.85 -33.53
N SER A 157 -61.49 -2.89 -33.29
CA SER A 157 -61.10 -4.04 -32.46
C SER A 157 -59.85 -4.74 -33.00
N THR A 158 -59.82 -5.06 -34.31
CA THR A 158 -58.67 -5.70 -34.94
C THR A 158 -57.41 -4.83 -34.89
N GLN A 159 -57.58 -3.50 -35.04
CA GLN A 159 -56.46 -2.55 -34.88
C GLN A 159 -55.91 -2.54 -33.44
N ALA A 160 -56.80 -2.62 -32.44
CA ALA A 160 -56.41 -2.72 -31.05
C ALA A 160 -55.64 -4.04 -30.73
N GLU A 161 -56.12 -5.16 -31.35
CA GLU A 161 -55.44 -6.45 -31.24
C GLU A 161 -54.03 -6.42 -31.85
N ILE A 162 -53.84 -5.77 -33.02
CA ILE A 162 -52.53 -5.60 -33.64
C ILE A 162 -51.58 -4.79 -32.70
N LYS A 163 -52.09 -3.68 -32.12
CA LYS A 163 -51.29 -2.90 -31.14
C LYS A 163 -50.91 -3.73 -29.93
N ALA A 164 -51.77 -4.63 -29.47
CA ALA A 164 -51.45 -5.55 -28.39
C ALA A 164 -50.35 -6.54 -28.80
N LEU A 165 -50.36 -7.05 -30.03
CA LEU A 165 -49.31 -7.90 -30.59
C LEU A 165 -48.00 -7.13 -30.78
N ASP A 166 -48.04 -5.85 -31.19
CA ASP A 166 -46.85 -5.00 -31.27
C ASP A 166 -46.17 -4.87 -29.90
N ALA A 167 -46.93 -4.74 -28.80
CA ALA A 167 -46.39 -4.74 -27.46
C ALA A 167 -45.79 -6.09 -27.07
N GLN A 168 -46.40 -7.22 -27.49
CA GLN A 168 -45.84 -8.56 -27.25
C GLN A 168 -44.55 -8.79 -28.06
N ILE A 169 -44.45 -8.27 -29.29
CA ILE A 169 -43.24 -8.30 -30.10
C ILE A 169 -42.10 -7.56 -29.36
N ALA A 170 -42.35 -6.34 -28.88
CA ALA A 170 -41.36 -5.58 -28.13
C ALA A 170 -40.87 -6.34 -26.86
N GLN A 171 -41.79 -7.04 -26.18
CA GLN A 171 -41.41 -7.89 -25.02
C GLN A 171 -40.55 -9.09 -25.46
N ALA A 172 -40.86 -9.76 -26.55
CA ALA A 172 -40.11 -10.88 -27.09
C ALA A 172 -38.72 -10.45 -27.60
N GLU A 173 -38.60 -9.26 -28.21
CA GLU A 173 -37.33 -8.67 -28.63
C GLU A 173 -36.39 -8.43 -27.43
N ILE A 174 -36.93 -7.96 -26.30
CA ILE A 174 -36.19 -7.81 -25.05
C ILE A 174 -35.69 -9.17 -24.54
N ALA A 175 -36.53 -10.21 -24.62
CA ALA A 175 -36.15 -11.57 -24.23
C ALA A 175 -34.99 -12.11 -25.10
N VAL A 176 -35.05 -11.92 -26.41
CA VAL A 176 -33.95 -12.26 -27.34
C VAL A 176 -32.67 -11.50 -26.99
N SER A 177 -32.76 -10.20 -26.75
CA SER A 177 -31.64 -9.37 -26.38
C SER A 177 -30.97 -9.84 -25.06
N THR A 178 -31.79 -10.19 -24.08
CA THR A 178 -31.31 -10.73 -22.78
C THR A 178 -30.60 -12.08 -22.94
N ALA A 179 -31.19 -12.98 -23.73
CA ALA A 179 -30.58 -14.29 -24.01
C ALA A 179 -29.26 -14.15 -24.77
N LYS A 180 -29.17 -13.21 -25.72
CA LYS A 180 -27.96 -12.89 -26.46
C LYS A 180 -26.86 -12.31 -25.56
N LEU A 181 -27.23 -11.45 -24.63
CA LEU A 181 -26.29 -10.94 -23.59
C LEU A 181 -25.73 -12.07 -22.72
N ASN A 182 -26.60 -12.96 -22.22
CA ASN A 182 -26.19 -14.10 -21.42
C ASN A 182 -25.26 -15.05 -22.19
N LEU A 183 -25.49 -15.25 -23.48
CA LEU A 183 -24.57 -15.98 -24.34
C LEU A 183 -23.24 -15.24 -24.50
N GLY A 184 -23.25 -13.90 -24.58
CA GLY A 184 -22.04 -13.10 -24.58
C GLY A 184 -21.19 -13.28 -23.32
N TYR A 185 -21.82 -13.45 -22.16
CA TYR A 185 -21.14 -13.64 -20.87
C TYR A 185 -20.45 -15.01 -20.72
N THR A 186 -20.73 -15.97 -21.62
CA THR A 186 -19.98 -17.26 -21.65
C THR A 186 -18.56 -17.07 -22.17
N LYS A 187 -18.30 -15.97 -22.91
CA LYS A 187 -16.97 -15.60 -23.41
C LYS A 187 -16.36 -14.54 -22.51
N ILE A 188 -15.46 -14.95 -21.66
CA ILE A 188 -14.82 -14.07 -20.69
C ILE A 188 -13.64 -13.37 -21.34
N THR A 189 -13.66 -12.03 -21.35
CA THR A 189 -12.61 -11.20 -21.95
C THR A 189 -11.93 -10.31 -20.94
N SER A 190 -10.68 -9.91 -21.20
CA SER A 190 -9.96 -8.98 -20.37
C SER A 190 -10.54 -7.55 -20.48
N PRO A 191 -10.87 -6.86 -19.38
CA PRO A 191 -11.36 -5.48 -19.39
C PRO A 191 -10.25 -4.43 -19.57
N ILE A 192 -8.97 -4.81 -19.35
CA ILE A 192 -7.81 -3.91 -19.43
C ILE A 192 -6.65 -4.59 -20.17
N ASN A 193 -5.71 -3.77 -20.65
CA ASN A 193 -4.40 -4.25 -21.05
C ASN A 193 -3.55 -4.51 -19.80
N GLY A 194 -2.80 -5.61 -19.76
CA GLY A 194 -1.94 -5.94 -18.63
C GLY A 194 -1.44 -7.36 -18.65
N THR A 195 -0.91 -7.81 -17.54
CA THR A 195 -0.37 -9.17 -17.37
C THR A 195 -1.28 -9.99 -16.46
N VAL A 196 -1.48 -11.25 -16.77
CA VAL A 196 -2.22 -12.20 -15.93
C VAL A 196 -1.37 -12.53 -14.70
N VAL A 197 -1.81 -12.05 -13.53
CA VAL A 197 -1.07 -12.22 -12.26
C VAL A 197 -1.59 -13.35 -11.39
N ALA A 198 -2.82 -13.81 -11.65
CA ALA A 198 -3.37 -15.00 -10.99
C ALA A 198 -4.43 -15.65 -11.87
N ILE A 199 -4.52 -16.97 -11.79
CA ILE A 199 -5.56 -17.81 -12.39
C ILE A 199 -6.18 -18.59 -11.23
N SER A 200 -7.49 -18.44 -11.04
CA SER A 200 -8.20 -19.02 -9.89
C SER A 200 -9.05 -20.24 -10.24
N VAL A 201 -9.10 -20.64 -11.51
CA VAL A 201 -9.91 -21.76 -12.01
C VAL A 201 -9.11 -22.62 -12.98
N GLU A 202 -9.57 -23.86 -13.15
CA GLU A 202 -8.97 -24.83 -14.09
C GLU A 202 -9.99 -25.21 -15.18
N GLU A 203 -9.49 -25.71 -16.31
CA GLU A 203 -10.35 -26.29 -17.36
C GLU A 203 -11.13 -27.48 -16.82
N GLY A 204 -12.41 -27.59 -17.16
CA GLY A 204 -13.30 -28.61 -16.62
C GLY A 204 -13.96 -28.25 -15.29
N GLN A 205 -13.50 -27.21 -14.59
CA GLN A 205 -14.09 -26.77 -13.33
C GLN A 205 -15.48 -26.12 -13.56
N THR A 206 -16.45 -26.44 -12.72
CA THR A 206 -17.76 -25.78 -12.74
C THR A 206 -17.74 -24.54 -11.85
N VAL A 207 -18.15 -23.39 -12.41
CA VAL A 207 -18.30 -22.12 -11.71
C VAL A 207 -19.77 -21.79 -11.49
N ASN A 208 -20.10 -21.22 -10.32
CA ASN A 208 -21.44 -20.83 -9.96
C ASN A 208 -21.50 -19.31 -9.69
N ALA A 209 -22.15 -18.56 -10.57
CA ALA A 209 -22.26 -17.11 -10.49
C ALA A 209 -23.55 -16.62 -9.78
N VAL A 210 -24.38 -17.52 -9.22
CA VAL A 210 -25.70 -17.15 -8.65
C VAL A 210 -25.54 -16.41 -7.32
N GLN A 211 -24.58 -16.81 -6.46
CA GLN A 211 -24.39 -16.20 -5.14
C GLN A 211 -23.28 -15.15 -5.10
N SER A 212 -22.20 -15.38 -5.82
CA SER A 212 -21.08 -14.47 -5.94
C SER A 212 -20.39 -14.71 -7.27
N ALA A 213 -19.92 -13.66 -7.93
CA ALA A 213 -19.14 -13.80 -9.17
C ALA A 213 -17.79 -14.49 -8.85
N PRO A 214 -17.58 -15.76 -9.26
CA PRO A 214 -16.32 -16.44 -9.02
C PRO A 214 -15.20 -15.78 -9.83
N THR A 215 -14.07 -15.55 -9.21
CA THR A 215 -12.88 -15.03 -9.88
C THR A 215 -12.33 -16.07 -10.84
N ILE A 216 -12.12 -15.69 -12.09
CA ILE A 216 -11.46 -16.52 -13.11
C ILE A 216 -9.98 -16.20 -13.18
N ILE A 217 -9.64 -14.92 -13.43
CA ILE A 217 -8.26 -14.44 -13.45
C ILE A 217 -8.16 -13.07 -12.79
N LYS A 218 -6.93 -12.69 -12.44
CA LYS A 218 -6.58 -11.31 -12.09
C LYS A 218 -5.61 -10.77 -13.14
N VAL A 219 -5.92 -9.60 -13.68
CA VAL A 219 -5.08 -8.88 -14.65
C VAL A 219 -4.58 -7.60 -14.00
N ALA A 220 -3.29 -7.33 -14.13
CA ALA A 220 -2.67 -6.15 -13.53
C ALA A 220 -1.73 -5.46 -14.52
N GLN A 221 -1.63 -4.14 -14.43
CA GLN A 221 -0.63 -3.33 -15.13
C GLN A 221 0.63 -3.27 -14.26
N LEU A 222 1.73 -3.81 -14.78
CA LEU A 222 3.00 -3.95 -14.04
C LEU A 222 4.07 -2.94 -14.47
N ASP A 223 3.84 -2.16 -15.53
CA ASP A 223 4.78 -1.16 -16.06
C ASP A 223 5.01 -0.01 -15.06
N THR A 224 3.97 0.31 -14.29
CA THR A 224 4.01 1.28 -13.19
C THR A 224 3.42 0.63 -11.96
N MET A 225 4.16 0.71 -10.86
CA MET A 225 3.73 0.20 -9.57
C MET A 225 3.34 1.36 -8.66
N THR A 226 2.35 1.16 -7.82
CA THR A 226 1.98 2.10 -6.75
C THR A 226 2.46 1.52 -5.43
N VAL A 227 3.21 2.32 -4.67
CA VAL A 227 3.59 1.98 -3.31
C VAL A 227 2.63 2.65 -2.35
N GLU A 228 2.06 1.86 -1.45
CA GLU A 228 1.24 2.33 -0.34
C GLU A 228 2.09 2.29 0.93
N ALA A 229 2.52 3.46 1.40
CA ALA A 229 3.32 3.62 2.61
C ALA A 229 2.43 3.89 3.82
N GLN A 230 2.52 3.07 4.86
CA GLN A 230 1.77 3.19 6.11
C GLN A 230 2.44 4.20 7.04
N ILE A 231 1.96 5.43 7.02
CA ILE A 231 2.47 6.54 7.81
C ILE A 231 1.74 6.57 9.16
N SER A 232 2.48 6.65 10.27
CA SER A 232 1.88 6.73 11.60
C SER A 232 1.07 8.02 11.79
N GLU A 233 0.03 7.98 12.62
CA GLU A 233 -0.77 9.16 13.00
C GLU A 233 0.10 10.31 13.53
N ALA A 234 1.17 9.99 14.25
CA ALA A 234 2.07 11.00 14.83
C ALA A 234 2.88 11.76 13.77
N ASP A 235 3.11 11.15 12.60
CA ASP A 235 3.97 11.71 11.56
C ASP A 235 3.19 12.23 10.35
N VAL A 236 1.95 11.74 10.12
CA VAL A 236 1.13 12.14 8.96
C VAL A 236 0.89 13.64 8.89
N VAL A 237 0.81 14.32 10.04
CA VAL A 237 0.62 15.79 10.12
C VAL A 237 1.80 16.55 9.50
N LYS A 238 3.02 15.97 9.52
CA LYS A 238 4.24 16.57 8.99
C LYS A 238 4.41 16.32 7.49
N VAL A 239 3.75 15.28 6.96
CA VAL A 239 3.89 14.83 5.57
C VAL A 239 2.90 15.55 4.67
N LYS A 240 3.32 15.93 3.47
CA LYS A 240 2.48 16.60 2.47
C LYS A 240 2.69 15.97 1.10
N ALA A 241 1.64 16.00 0.27
CA ALA A 241 1.76 15.64 -1.13
C ALA A 241 2.84 16.50 -1.83
N GLY A 242 3.57 15.91 -2.76
CA GLY A 242 4.68 16.55 -3.46
C GLY A 242 6.04 16.41 -2.78
N MET A 243 6.12 15.86 -1.56
CA MET A 243 7.39 15.61 -0.90
C MET A 243 8.19 14.50 -1.62
N PRO A 244 9.53 14.64 -1.72
CA PRO A 244 10.37 13.59 -2.26
C PRO A 244 10.37 12.38 -1.32
N VAL A 245 10.28 11.20 -1.92
CA VAL A 245 10.35 9.92 -1.21
C VAL A 245 11.36 9.02 -1.90
N TYR A 246 12.02 8.19 -1.14
CA TYR A 246 12.76 7.06 -1.67
C TYR A 246 12.44 5.82 -0.85
N PHE A 247 12.56 4.68 -1.49
CA PHE A 247 12.33 3.41 -0.80
C PHE A 247 13.35 2.37 -1.25
N THR A 248 13.51 1.36 -0.42
CA THR A 248 14.27 0.16 -0.71
C THR A 248 13.37 -1.05 -0.56
N ILE A 249 13.65 -2.11 -1.29
CA ILE A 249 12.96 -3.40 -1.13
C ILE A 249 13.79 -4.33 -0.27
N LEU A 250 13.12 -5.23 0.43
CA LEU A 250 13.80 -6.13 1.38
C LEU A 250 14.84 -7.03 0.70
N GLY A 251 14.65 -7.35 -0.59
CA GLY A 251 15.59 -8.15 -1.38
C GLY A 251 16.84 -7.40 -1.85
N GLU A 252 16.78 -6.07 -1.96
CA GLU A 252 17.84 -5.19 -2.47
C GLU A 252 17.92 -3.92 -1.63
N PRO A 253 18.46 -3.99 -0.41
CA PRO A 253 18.47 -2.86 0.53
C PRO A 253 19.42 -1.73 0.10
N GLU A 254 20.39 -2.00 -0.78
CA GLU A 254 21.35 -1.03 -1.30
C GLU A 254 20.74 -0.19 -2.46
N GLU A 255 19.75 -0.73 -3.19
CA GLU A 255 19.13 -0.04 -4.31
C GLU A 255 18.01 0.88 -3.82
N ARG A 256 18.15 2.19 -4.15
CA ARG A 256 17.17 3.22 -3.78
C ARG A 256 16.32 3.60 -4.98
N PHE A 257 15.04 3.39 -4.86
CA PHE A 257 14.04 3.86 -5.82
C PHE A 257 13.52 5.23 -5.39
N SER A 258 13.68 6.23 -6.23
CA SER A 258 13.23 7.61 -5.93
C SER A 258 11.88 7.88 -6.59
N ALA A 259 10.99 8.54 -5.85
CA ALA A 259 9.67 8.93 -6.31
C ALA A 259 9.22 10.25 -5.64
N THR A 260 7.99 10.65 -5.94
CA THR A 260 7.34 11.80 -5.28
C THR A 260 6.00 11.36 -4.72
N LEU A 261 5.73 11.73 -3.48
CA LEU A 261 4.47 11.43 -2.82
C LEU A 261 3.31 12.09 -3.57
N ARG A 262 2.43 11.28 -4.17
CA ARG A 262 1.30 11.75 -4.96
C ARG A 262 0.17 12.27 -4.09
N ALA A 263 -0.20 11.50 -3.09
CA ALA A 263 -1.30 11.81 -2.20
C ALA A 263 -1.16 11.06 -0.86
N ILE A 264 -1.86 11.55 0.13
CA ILE A 264 -2.08 10.87 1.41
C ILE A 264 -3.57 10.60 1.50
N GLU A 265 -3.96 9.38 1.83
CA GLU A 265 -5.36 9.04 2.03
C GLU A 265 -5.92 9.79 3.24
N PRO A 266 -7.12 10.39 3.12
CA PRO A 266 -7.71 11.19 4.20
C PRO A 266 -8.25 10.35 5.36
N ALA A 267 -8.38 9.04 5.17
CA ALA A 267 -8.89 8.10 6.16
C ALA A 267 -7.92 6.91 6.32
N PRO A 268 -7.82 6.33 7.51
CA PRO A 268 -7.04 5.12 7.74
C PRO A 268 -7.71 3.89 7.11
N ASP A 269 -6.94 2.86 6.78
CA ASP A 269 -7.45 1.59 6.22
C ASP A 269 -8.54 0.94 7.10
N SER A 270 -8.43 1.10 8.42
CA SER A 270 -9.38 0.55 9.39
C SER A 270 -10.83 1.05 9.23
N ILE A 271 -11.06 2.16 8.50
CA ILE A 271 -12.42 2.66 8.25
C ILE A 271 -13.28 1.67 7.46
N ASN A 272 -12.65 0.83 6.63
CA ASN A 272 -13.35 -0.19 5.85
C ASN A 272 -13.68 -1.44 6.67
N ASP A 273 -12.97 -1.67 7.78
CA ASP A 273 -13.15 -2.84 8.64
C ASP A 273 -14.32 -2.68 9.62
N GLU A 274 -14.74 -1.45 9.91
CA GLU A 274 -15.86 -1.16 10.82
C GLU A 274 -17.22 -1.63 10.27
N THR A 275 -17.34 -1.88 8.96
CA THR A 275 -18.60 -2.27 8.31
C THR A 275 -18.93 -3.76 8.40
N THR A 276 -18.03 -4.60 8.90
CA THR A 276 -18.24 -6.08 8.97
C THR A 276 -18.70 -6.59 10.32
N THR A 277 -18.88 -5.74 11.35
CA THR A 277 -19.23 -6.17 12.71
C THR A 277 -20.73 -6.26 13.00
N THR A 278 -21.60 -6.29 12.01
CA THR A 278 -23.05 -6.49 12.23
C THR A 278 -23.50 -7.87 11.81
N SER A 279 -23.09 -8.93 12.50
CA SER A 279 -23.87 -10.13 12.78
C SER A 279 -23.00 -11.34 13.15
N SER A 280 -22.56 -11.42 14.39
CA SER A 280 -22.50 -12.68 15.12
C SER A 280 -22.28 -12.41 16.60
N SER A 281 -23.37 -12.49 17.38
CA SER A 281 -23.35 -12.57 18.82
C SER A 281 -22.69 -13.90 19.25
N SER A 282 -21.37 -13.89 19.41
CA SER A 282 -20.67 -14.87 20.21
C SER A 282 -19.74 -14.10 21.14
N SER A 283 -20.14 -14.10 22.43
CA SER A 283 -19.39 -13.56 23.55
C SER A 283 -18.02 -14.23 23.67
N SER A 284 -17.00 -13.59 23.10
CA SER A 284 -15.63 -13.81 23.47
C SER A 284 -15.05 -12.45 23.85
N SER A 285 -14.53 -12.35 25.08
CA SER A 285 -13.90 -11.21 25.69
C SER A 285 -12.91 -10.54 24.72
N SER A 286 -13.35 -9.47 24.04
CA SER A 286 -12.48 -8.62 23.26
C SER A 286 -11.64 -7.79 24.23
N SER A 287 -10.39 -8.20 24.47
CA SER A 287 -9.36 -7.23 24.83
C SER A 287 -9.34 -6.19 23.72
N SER A 288 -9.72 -4.96 24.03
CA SER A 288 -9.55 -3.81 23.13
C SER A 288 -8.05 -3.59 22.94
N THR A 289 -7.44 -4.30 22.02
CA THR A 289 -6.13 -3.94 21.51
C THR A 289 -6.33 -2.64 20.74
N THR A 290 -5.85 -1.54 21.30
CA THR A 290 -5.76 -0.27 20.60
C THR A 290 -4.88 -0.49 19.38
N THR A 291 -5.49 -0.73 18.23
CA THR A 291 -4.77 -0.92 16.97
C THR A 291 -4.14 0.42 16.60
N ALA A 292 -2.83 0.44 16.32
CA ALA A 292 -2.17 1.65 15.87
C ALA A 292 -2.82 2.15 14.56
N ILE A 293 -3.05 3.45 14.48
CA ILE A 293 -3.69 4.08 13.32
C ILE A 293 -2.61 4.48 12.34
N TYR A 294 -2.77 4.04 11.08
CA TYR A 294 -1.89 4.36 9.96
C TYR A 294 -2.68 5.00 8.83
N TYR A 295 -2.06 5.93 8.14
CA TYR A 295 -2.57 6.58 6.94
C TYR A 295 -1.72 6.19 5.74
N ASN A 296 -2.33 5.89 4.61
CA ASN A 296 -1.61 5.50 3.41
C ASN A 296 -1.10 6.71 2.65
N GLY A 297 0.20 6.76 2.47
CA GLY A 297 0.86 7.63 1.50
C GLY A 297 1.06 6.90 0.18
N LEU A 298 0.56 7.48 -0.91
CA LEU A 298 0.57 6.86 -2.24
C LEU A 298 1.59 7.54 -3.15
N PHE A 299 2.42 6.75 -3.82
CA PHE A 299 3.30 7.23 -4.87
C PHE A 299 3.54 6.17 -5.94
N ASP A 300 3.77 6.62 -7.17
CA ASP A 300 3.93 5.76 -8.34
C ASP A 300 5.40 5.67 -8.74
N VAL A 301 5.80 4.47 -9.15
CA VAL A 301 7.18 4.15 -9.55
C VAL A 301 7.16 3.37 -10.86
N ALA A 302 7.98 3.77 -11.81
CA ALA A 302 8.17 3.02 -13.05
C ALA A 302 8.90 1.69 -12.79
N ASN A 303 8.46 0.64 -13.45
CA ASN A 303 8.99 -0.71 -13.32
C ASN A 303 9.42 -1.31 -14.67
N PRO A 304 10.36 -0.68 -15.38
CA PRO A 304 10.72 -1.09 -16.76
C PRO A 304 11.33 -2.49 -16.82
N ASN A 305 12.02 -2.91 -15.77
CA ASN A 305 12.73 -4.19 -15.71
C ASN A 305 11.90 -5.31 -15.07
N GLY A 306 10.67 -5.01 -14.57
CA GLY A 306 9.85 -6.00 -13.87
C GLY A 306 10.43 -6.48 -12.53
N ALA A 307 11.39 -5.72 -11.94
CA ALA A 307 12.01 -6.06 -10.66
C ALA A 307 11.03 -5.96 -9.51
N LEU A 308 10.13 -4.95 -9.56
CA LEU A 308 9.10 -4.76 -8.55
C LEU A 308 7.91 -5.68 -8.83
N ARG A 309 7.51 -6.44 -7.82
CA ARG A 309 6.36 -7.36 -7.89
C ARG A 309 5.27 -6.96 -6.91
N ILE A 310 4.04 -7.36 -7.22
CA ILE A 310 2.88 -7.12 -6.35
C ILE A 310 3.11 -7.79 -4.99
N SER A 311 2.69 -7.11 -3.93
CA SER A 311 2.80 -7.53 -2.52
C SER A 311 4.23 -7.60 -1.96
N MET A 312 5.23 -7.04 -2.66
CA MET A 312 6.54 -6.82 -2.05
C MET A 312 6.45 -5.77 -0.96
N THR A 313 7.23 -5.98 0.10
CA THR A 313 7.39 -5.01 1.18
C THR A 313 8.49 -4.02 0.81
N ALA A 314 8.20 -2.75 0.99
CA ALA A 314 9.13 -1.64 0.79
C ALA A 314 9.34 -0.90 2.10
N GLN A 315 10.59 -0.50 2.35
CA GLN A 315 10.92 0.42 3.43
C GLN A 315 11.01 1.83 2.84
N VAL A 316 10.06 2.68 3.23
CA VAL A 316 9.84 4.00 2.62
C VAL A 316 10.37 5.10 3.52
N TYR A 317 11.14 6.01 2.94
CA TYR A 317 11.68 7.20 3.59
C TYR A 317 11.09 8.44 2.93
N ILE A 318 10.27 9.17 3.67
CA ILE A 318 9.66 10.43 3.22
C ILE A 318 10.54 11.56 3.72
N VAL A 319 11.13 12.33 2.81
CA VAL A 319 12.06 13.41 3.16
C VAL A 319 11.25 14.66 3.52
N LEU A 320 11.27 15.02 4.81
CA LEU A 320 10.63 16.24 5.32
C LEU A 320 11.49 17.46 5.02
N HIS A 321 12.77 17.36 5.37
CA HIS A 321 13.73 18.43 5.19
C HIS A 321 15.09 17.84 4.81
N LYS A 322 15.82 18.54 3.96
CA LYS A 322 17.17 18.20 3.52
C LYS A 322 18.06 19.43 3.67
N ALA A 323 19.22 19.28 4.31
CA ALA A 323 20.27 20.27 4.38
C ALA A 323 21.50 19.71 3.68
N GLU A 324 21.91 20.35 2.59
CA GLU A 324 23.14 20.01 1.86
C GLU A 324 24.32 20.78 2.47
N ASP A 325 25.52 20.19 2.41
CA ASP A 325 26.77 20.80 2.91
C ASP A 325 26.68 21.33 4.36
N ALA A 326 25.95 20.62 5.21
CA ALA A 326 25.73 20.99 6.61
C ALA A 326 26.86 20.47 7.49
N VAL A 327 27.30 21.29 8.46
CA VAL A 327 28.17 20.82 9.54
C VAL A 327 27.32 19.94 10.47
N VAL A 328 27.64 18.67 10.52
CA VAL A 328 26.85 17.66 11.24
C VAL A 328 27.68 17.04 12.36
N ILE A 329 27.04 16.87 13.51
CA ILE A 329 27.59 16.16 14.66
C ILE A 329 26.58 15.12 15.17
N PRO A 330 27.00 14.07 15.87
CA PRO A 330 26.08 13.17 16.55
C PRO A 330 25.17 13.93 17.53
N ALA A 331 23.88 13.69 17.50
CA ALA A 331 22.89 14.35 18.37
C ALA A 331 23.18 14.13 19.87
N THR A 332 23.87 13.04 20.21
CA THR A 332 24.32 12.72 21.59
C THR A 332 25.37 13.67 22.13
N ALA A 333 26.07 14.43 21.27
CA ALA A 333 27.02 15.46 21.68
C ALA A 333 26.34 16.78 22.07
N LEU A 334 25.04 16.93 21.85
CA LEU A 334 24.26 18.12 22.17
C LEU A 334 23.74 18.08 23.62
N GLU A 335 24.11 19.08 24.40
CA GLU A 335 23.55 19.34 25.72
C GLU A 335 22.43 20.39 25.58
N ASN A 336 21.19 20.05 25.93
CA ASN A 336 20.08 21.01 25.96
C ASN A 336 19.91 21.55 27.39
N ASN A 337 20.11 22.85 27.54
CA ASN A 337 19.86 23.54 28.79
C ASN A 337 18.86 24.68 28.59
N ASN A 338 17.60 24.44 28.96
CA ASN A 338 16.49 25.39 28.84
C ASN A 338 16.30 25.98 27.41
N GLY A 339 16.40 25.15 26.39
CA GLY A 339 16.22 25.55 25.00
C GLY A 339 17.48 26.14 24.34
N ARG A 340 18.60 26.20 25.06
CA ARG A 340 19.91 26.55 24.50
C ARG A 340 20.75 25.29 24.33
N TYR A 341 21.26 25.10 23.15
CA TYR A 341 22.13 23.95 22.86
C TYR A 341 23.59 24.31 23.07
N ARG A 342 24.33 23.42 23.73
CA ARG A 342 25.77 23.53 23.99
C ARG A 342 26.46 22.27 23.53
N VAL A 343 27.71 22.44 23.11
CA VAL A 343 28.59 21.33 22.71
C VAL A 343 29.91 21.47 23.43
N GLN A 344 30.48 20.37 23.89
CA GLN A 344 31.83 20.32 24.45
C GLN A 344 32.79 19.98 23.32
N VAL A 345 33.74 20.92 23.06
CA VAL A 345 34.74 20.81 21.99
C VAL A 345 36.10 20.54 22.65
N VAL A 346 36.84 19.61 22.05
CA VAL A 346 38.23 19.30 22.49
C VAL A 346 39.20 19.89 21.49
N ASP A 347 40.07 20.79 21.97
CA ASP A 347 41.18 21.32 21.17
C ASP A 347 42.28 20.25 20.99
N GLY A 348 43.15 20.44 19.97
CA GLY A 348 44.31 19.57 19.71
C GLY A 348 45.23 19.32 20.92
N ASN A 349 45.17 20.22 21.94
CA ASN A 349 45.92 20.10 23.19
C ASN A 349 45.17 19.32 24.29
N GLY A 350 43.96 18.80 23.99
CA GLY A 350 43.16 18.05 24.97
C GLY A 350 42.35 18.94 25.93
N LYS A 351 42.28 20.26 25.69
CA LYS A 351 41.50 21.18 26.51
C LYS A 351 40.03 21.18 26.08
N VAL A 352 39.14 20.93 27.02
CA VAL A 352 37.68 20.96 26.78
C VAL A 352 37.18 22.39 26.92
N SER A 353 36.40 22.85 25.95
CA SER A 353 35.67 24.12 25.98
C SER A 353 34.20 23.90 25.65
N THR A 354 33.31 24.46 26.45
CA THR A 354 31.84 24.41 26.17
C THR A 354 31.49 25.64 25.34
N ARG A 355 30.85 25.42 24.20
CA ARG A 355 30.37 26.48 23.31
C ARG A 355 28.84 26.39 23.12
N GLU A 356 28.22 27.54 23.04
CA GLU A 356 26.80 27.65 22.64
C GLU A 356 26.71 27.53 21.13
N VAL A 357 25.78 26.69 20.64
CA VAL A 357 25.62 26.39 19.22
C VAL A 357 24.16 26.60 18.81
N THR A 358 23.95 27.03 17.57
CA THR A 358 22.62 27.08 16.98
C THR A 358 22.41 25.81 16.18
N VAL A 359 21.38 25.04 16.56
CA VAL A 359 21.02 23.78 15.91
C VAL A 359 19.96 24.06 14.84
N GLY A 360 20.14 23.52 13.65
CA GLY A 360 19.19 23.51 12.55
C GLY A 360 18.35 22.23 12.54
N LEU A 361 18.53 21.40 11.51
CA LEU A 361 17.87 20.10 11.42
C LEU A 361 18.45 19.12 12.46
N ASN A 362 17.57 18.32 13.05
CA ASN A 362 17.92 17.23 13.96
C ASN A 362 17.05 16.03 13.66
N ASN A 363 17.68 14.89 13.37
CA ASN A 363 16.99 13.63 13.10
C ASN A 363 17.14 12.60 14.25
N ASN A 364 17.51 13.05 15.46
CA ASN A 364 17.78 12.28 16.69
C ASN A 364 19.05 11.38 16.64
N VAL A 365 19.65 11.19 15.50
CA VAL A 365 20.96 10.51 15.34
C VAL A 365 22.04 11.56 15.15
N ASP A 366 21.75 12.51 14.26
CA ASP A 366 22.65 13.56 13.85
C ASP A 366 21.95 14.92 13.95
N ALA A 367 22.72 15.97 14.20
CA ALA A 367 22.23 17.33 14.28
C ALA A 367 23.09 18.27 13.42
N GLN A 368 22.41 19.13 12.66
CA GLN A 368 23.03 20.21 11.91
C GLN A 368 23.38 21.37 12.84
N ILE A 369 24.59 21.87 12.73
CA ILE A 369 25.03 23.08 13.41
C ILE A 369 25.09 24.24 12.42
N LEU A 370 24.30 25.28 12.67
CA LEU A 370 24.24 26.48 11.84
C LEU A 370 25.31 27.49 12.23
N SER A 371 25.68 27.54 13.52
CA SER A 371 26.72 28.45 14.04
C SER A 371 27.31 27.94 15.35
N GLY A 372 28.56 28.33 15.64
CA GLY A 372 29.26 27.99 16.89
C GLY A 372 30.27 26.86 16.78
N LEU A 373 30.31 26.10 15.68
CA LEU A 373 31.24 25.01 15.44
C LEU A 373 31.75 25.06 13.97
N GLN A 374 33.02 24.66 13.79
CA GLN A 374 33.60 24.53 12.45
C GLN A 374 33.81 23.08 12.08
N ALA A 375 33.83 22.80 10.79
CA ALA A 375 34.13 21.48 10.29
C ALA A 375 35.53 21.02 10.70
N GLY A 376 35.67 19.77 11.12
CA GLY A 376 36.91 19.18 11.61
C GLY A 376 37.16 19.32 13.12
N GLU A 377 36.39 20.14 13.85
CA GLU A 377 36.47 20.22 15.31
C GLU A 377 35.97 18.93 15.97
N GLN A 378 36.64 18.50 17.06
CA GLN A 378 36.27 17.29 17.78
C GLN A 378 35.26 17.61 18.87
N VAL A 379 34.07 17.01 18.83
CA VAL A 379 33.03 17.15 19.84
C VAL A 379 33.00 15.92 20.76
N ILE A 380 32.72 16.13 22.04
CA ILE A 380 32.61 15.04 23.03
C ILE A 380 31.20 14.44 22.91
N VAL A 381 31.15 13.15 22.61
CA VAL A 381 29.90 12.37 22.54
C VAL A 381 29.57 11.74 23.88
N SER A 382 30.61 11.28 24.60
CA SER A 382 30.47 10.65 25.92
C SER A 382 31.73 10.83 26.73
N GLN A 383 31.60 10.99 28.04
CA GLN A 383 32.69 10.91 28.97
C GLN A 383 32.82 9.45 29.41
N ALA A 384 33.96 8.83 29.13
CA ALA A 384 34.29 7.55 29.73
C ALA A 384 34.41 7.74 31.24
N SER A 385 33.39 7.40 32.00
CA SER A 385 33.44 7.34 33.44
C SER A 385 34.58 6.35 33.78
N ALA A 386 35.66 6.85 34.44
CA ALA A 386 36.64 5.98 35.00
C ALA A 386 35.91 5.03 35.96
N VAL A 387 35.80 3.77 35.58
CA VAL A 387 35.29 2.72 36.47
C VAL A 387 36.34 2.59 37.55
N THR A 388 36.17 3.33 38.63
CA THR A 388 36.92 3.14 39.87
C THR A 388 36.54 1.76 40.39
N SER A 389 37.35 0.77 40.04
CA SER A 389 37.23 -0.59 40.57
C SER A 389 37.60 -0.54 42.06
N ASN A 390 36.69 -0.08 42.88
CA ASN A 390 36.77 -0.22 44.34
C ASN A 390 36.36 -1.66 44.68
N ASN A 391 37.20 -2.59 44.27
CA ASN A 391 37.12 -3.99 44.69
C ASN A 391 37.67 -4.10 46.13
N LYS A 392 36.95 -3.53 47.12
CA LYS A 392 37.07 -3.99 48.50
C LYS A 392 36.51 -5.38 48.58
N ALA A 393 37.39 -6.36 48.39
CA ALA A 393 37.12 -7.76 48.74
C ALA A 393 36.70 -7.79 50.23
N GLN A 394 35.40 -7.85 50.49
CA GLN A 394 34.85 -8.28 51.76
C GLN A 394 35.21 -9.76 51.90
N ARG A 395 36.26 -10.03 52.68
CA ARG A 395 36.52 -11.38 53.19
C ARG A 395 35.37 -11.78 54.09
N MET A 396 34.49 -12.56 53.57
CA MET A 396 33.54 -13.34 54.36
C MET A 396 34.32 -14.44 55.06
N GLY A 397 34.36 -14.39 56.36
CA GLY A 397 34.86 -15.46 57.21
C GLY A 397 33.92 -16.68 57.11
N PRO A 398 34.44 -17.90 57.46
CA PRO A 398 33.67 -19.13 57.35
C PRO A 398 32.54 -19.16 58.37
N PRO A 399 31.38 -19.77 58.07
CA PRO A 399 30.28 -19.95 58.99
C PRO A 399 30.67 -21.01 60.01
N MET A 400 30.65 -20.65 61.34
CA MET A 400 30.62 -21.58 62.43
C MET A 400 29.30 -22.37 62.42
N GLY A 401 29.42 -23.68 62.47
CA GLY A 401 28.31 -24.58 62.59
C GLY A 401 27.66 -24.55 63.99
N MET A 402 26.37 -24.75 63.99
CA MET A 402 25.60 -25.62 64.90
C MET A 402 24.30 -26.03 64.18
#